data_d36b83de6747f7478e463ba8b423fea6
#
_entry.id   d36b83de6747f7478e463ba8b423fea6
#
_cell.length_a   1.000
_cell.length_b   1.000
_cell.length_c   1.000
_cell.angle_alpha   90.00
_cell.angle_beta   90.00
_cell.angle_gamma   90.00
#
_symmetry.space_group_name_H-M   'P 1'
#
loop_
_entity.id
_entity.type
_entity.pdbx_description
1 polymer ?
#
loop_
_entity_poly.entity_id
_entity_poly.type
_entity_poly.pdbx_seq_one_letter_code
_entity_poly.pdbx_strand_id
1 'polypeptide(L)'
;MLDIASGHLLAAHQLNEAARTLAAPGSTLKPLILYRLVSAGRWNPTSRVACNRQLVVAGHRLACTHPLAPPFDAREALTWSCNTYFAAVARTLRPGELGQLLRPTGLLGVTGLARDEAAAEFREPDSADAKQLTLLGVEGVRVTPLELAEAYRWLAMELAAHPDSDAAQVVRAGLKDSASFGMAGQASLGGVRVLGKTGTAEGVTSNRTHGWFVGMAPAEKPRVVIAVYLPSGRGTDAAHIAGEILANAPLRRP
;
A
#
# COMPACT_ATOMS: atom_id res chain seq x y z
N MET A 1 13.87 -6.54 -1.07
CA MET A 1 13.15 -7.66 -0.39
C MET A 1 13.64 -7.75 1.05
N LEU A 2 12.72 -7.83 2.00
CA LEU A 2 12.99 -7.99 3.43
C LEU A 2 12.51 -9.35 3.92
N ASP A 3 13.25 -9.96 4.82
CA ASP A 3 12.77 -11.09 5.63
C ASP A 3 11.82 -10.58 6.71
N ILE A 4 10.63 -11.16 6.83
CA ILE A 4 9.61 -10.67 7.77
C ILE A 4 10.03 -10.91 9.22
N ALA A 5 10.61 -12.08 9.51
CA ALA A 5 10.93 -12.48 10.87
C ALA A 5 12.11 -11.68 11.43
N SER A 6 13.20 -11.58 10.68
CA SER A 6 14.43 -10.92 11.13
C SER A 6 14.51 -9.43 10.80
N GLY A 7 13.73 -8.96 9.81
CA GLY A 7 13.85 -7.60 9.26
C GLY A 7 15.08 -7.39 8.38
N HIS A 8 15.86 -8.44 8.11
CA HIS A 8 17.07 -8.28 7.29
C HIS A 8 16.74 -8.04 5.81
N LEU A 9 17.54 -7.20 5.18
CA LEU A 9 17.52 -6.99 3.74
C LEU A 9 18.10 -8.23 3.03
N LEU A 10 17.23 -8.97 2.33
CA LEU A 10 17.64 -10.19 1.61
C LEU A 10 18.21 -9.89 0.23
N ALA A 11 17.64 -8.90 -0.46
CA ALA A 11 18.07 -8.46 -1.78
C ALA A 11 17.61 -7.03 -2.04
N ALA A 12 18.44 -6.28 -2.77
CA ALA A 12 18.11 -4.95 -3.24
C ALA A 12 18.69 -4.74 -4.65
N HIS A 13 17.95 -4.01 -5.46
CA HIS A 13 18.43 -3.41 -6.70
C HIS A 13 18.50 -1.91 -6.46
N GLN A 14 19.62 -1.27 -6.84
CA GLN A 14 19.85 0.17 -6.63
C GLN A 14 19.55 0.61 -5.18
N LEU A 15 20.21 -0.03 -4.20
CA LEU A 15 19.92 0.21 -2.78
C LEU A 15 20.03 1.69 -2.39
N ASN A 16 20.99 2.43 -2.91
CA ASN A 16 21.16 3.86 -2.61
C ASN A 16 19.96 4.68 -3.10
N GLU A 17 19.42 4.36 -4.28
CA GLU A 17 18.22 4.99 -4.82
C GLU A 17 16.98 4.59 -3.98
N ALA A 18 16.87 3.32 -3.64
CA ALA A 18 15.78 2.81 -2.80
C ALA A 18 15.78 3.42 -1.38
N ALA A 19 16.94 3.83 -0.88
CA ALA A 19 17.11 4.45 0.42
C ALA A 19 16.83 5.96 0.41
N ARG A 20 16.88 6.62 -0.75
CA ARG A 20 16.86 8.10 -0.84
C ARG A 20 15.74 8.68 -1.66
N THR A 21 15.17 7.90 -2.58
CA THR A 21 14.11 8.41 -3.46
C THR A 21 12.80 8.55 -2.69
N LEU A 22 12.44 9.79 -2.40
CA LEU A 22 11.15 10.13 -1.79
C LEU A 22 10.09 10.33 -2.87
N ALA A 23 9.04 9.53 -2.82
CA ALA A 23 7.92 9.63 -3.75
C ALA A 23 6.57 9.43 -3.06
N ALA A 24 5.52 9.99 -3.64
CA ALA A 24 4.15 9.81 -3.15
C ALA A 24 3.75 8.32 -3.27
N PRO A 25 3.33 7.67 -2.19
CA PRO A 25 3.12 6.22 -2.18
C PRO A 25 1.85 5.76 -2.89
N GLY A 26 0.97 6.70 -3.23
CA GLY A 26 -0.31 6.38 -3.84
C GLY A 26 -1.13 5.41 -3.00
N SER A 27 -1.84 4.53 -3.66
CA SER A 27 -2.76 3.59 -3.02
C SER A 27 -2.10 2.53 -2.14
N THR A 28 -0.77 2.50 -2.00
CA THR A 28 -0.10 1.56 -1.10
C THR A 28 -0.32 1.88 0.39
N LEU A 29 -0.77 3.09 0.73
CA LEU A 29 -1.14 3.45 2.11
C LEU A 29 -2.45 2.81 2.58
N LYS A 30 -3.37 2.53 1.65
CA LYS A 30 -4.74 2.11 1.97
C LYS A 30 -4.83 0.91 2.92
N PRO A 31 -4.05 -0.18 2.74
CA PRO A 31 -4.11 -1.32 3.65
C PRO A 31 -3.63 -0.99 5.06
N LEU A 32 -2.59 -0.17 5.20
CA LEU A 32 -2.04 0.24 6.50
C LEU A 32 -3.08 1.03 7.31
N ILE A 33 -3.67 2.04 6.68
CA ILE A 33 -4.67 2.90 7.30
C ILE A 33 -5.95 2.12 7.61
N LEU A 34 -6.42 1.28 6.68
CA LEU A 34 -7.61 0.47 6.90
C LEU A 34 -7.42 -0.50 8.07
N TYR A 35 -6.28 -1.21 8.12
CA TYR A 35 -5.96 -2.10 9.24
C TYR A 35 -6.05 -1.36 10.57
N ARG A 36 -5.41 -0.21 10.68
CA ARG A 36 -5.39 0.60 11.91
C ARG A 36 -6.76 1.10 12.31
N LEU A 37 -7.56 1.58 11.35
CA LEU A 37 -8.91 2.09 11.63
C LEU A 37 -9.88 0.98 12.05
N VAL A 38 -9.82 -0.18 11.39
CA VAL A 38 -10.68 -1.33 11.78
C VAL A 38 -10.24 -1.89 13.12
N SER A 39 -8.94 -2.06 13.37
CA SER A 39 -8.41 -2.52 14.67
C SER A 39 -8.80 -1.59 15.83
N ALA A 40 -8.92 -0.30 15.57
CA ALA A 40 -9.34 0.69 16.57
C ALA A 40 -10.88 0.84 16.69
N GLY A 41 -11.68 0.04 15.97
CA GLY A 41 -13.14 0.17 15.92
C GLY A 41 -13.63 1.48 15.29
N ARG A 42 -12.77 2.19 14.54
CA ARG A 42 -13.06 3.50 13.94
C ARG A 42 -13.69 3.38 12.55
N TRP A 43 -13.63 2.21 11.94
CA TRP A 43 -14.27 1.91 10.66
C TRP A 43 -14.85 0.51 10.68
N ASN A 44 -16.12 0.39 10.29
CA ASN A 44 -16.74 -0.93 10.12
C ASN A 44 -16.38 -1.47 8.70
N PRO A 45 -15.67 -2.60 8.59
CA PRO A 45 -15.23 -3.13 7.31
C PRO A 45 -16.37 -3.56 6.38
N THR A 46 -17.57 -3.81 6.92
CA THR A 46 -18.76 -4.16 6.12
C THR A 46 -19.52 -2.93 5.59
N SER A 47 -19.12 -1.72 5.98
CA SER A 47 -19.71 -0.48 5.47
C SER A 47 -19.55 -0.39 3.96
N ARG A 48 -20.66 -0.13 3.25
CA ARG A 48 -20.69 -0.08 1.80
C ARG A 48 -20.71 1.35 1.28
N VAL A 49 -19.86 1.63 0.30
CA VAL A 49 -19.76 2.95 -0.36
C VAL A 49 -19.98 2.80 -1.85
N ALA A 50 -20.96 3.53 -2.38
CA ALA A 50 -21.21 3.59 -3.82
C ALA A 50 -20.07 4.34 -4.52
N CYS A 51 -19.62 3.83 -5.67
CA CYS A 51 -18.58 4.43 -6.48
C CYS A 51 -19.07 4.65 -7.91
N ASN A 52 -19.18 5.91 -8.31
CA ASN A 52 -19.48 6.29 -9.70
C ASN A 52 -18.22 6.42 -10.57
N ARG A 53 -17.05 6.03 -10.04
CA ARG A 53 -15.73 6.12 -10.67
C ARG A 53 -15.18 7.54 -10.87
N GLN A 54 -15.95 8.56 -10.57
CA GLN A 54 -15.56 9.97 -10.67
C GLN A 54 -15.21 10.48 -9.27
N LEU A 55 -13.98 10.90 -9.07
CA LEU A 55 -13.53 11.55 -7.84
C LEU A 55 -12.67 12.75 -8.20
N VAL A 56 -13.04 13.91 -7.69
CA VAL A 56 -12.23 15.13 -7.77
C VAL A 56 -12.08 15.66 -6.36
N VAL A 57 -10.83 15.92 -5.94
CA VAL A 57 -10.49 16.47 -4.63
C VAL A 57 -9.50 17.60 -4.85
N ALA A 58 -9.83 18.82 -4.45
CA ALA A 58 -8.97 20.02 -4.61
C ALA A 58 -8.38 20.15 -6.05
N GLY A 59 -9.18 19.84 -7.08
CA GLY A 59 -8.77 19.90 -8.49
C GLY A 59 -8.07 18.64 -9.02
N HIS A 60 -7.63 17.71 -8.17
CA HIS A 60 -7.06 16.44 -8.59
C HIS A 60 -8.14 15.49 -9.10
N ARG A 61 -7.99 14.97 -10.31
CA ARG A 61 -8.85 13.94 -10.86
C ARG A 61 -8.33 12.56 -10.45
N LEU A 62 -9.00 11.95 -9.48
CA LEU A 62 -8.62 10.66 -8.87
C LEU A 62 -9.63 9.56 -9.24
N ALA A 63 -9.94 9.44 -10.52
CA ALA A 63 -10.92 8.49 -11.04
C ALA A 63 -10.54 7.04 -10.69
N CYS A 64 -11.55 6.21 -10.43
CA CYS A 64 -11.37 4.78 -10.26
C CYS A 64 -11.36 4.07 -11.62
N THR A 65 -10.45 3.13 -11.81
CA THR A 65 -10.27 2.38 -13.07
C THR A 65 -10.96 1.02 -13.07
N HIS A 66 -11.49 0.57 -11.91
CA HIS A 66 -12.23 -0.69 -11.81
C HIS A 66 -13.55 -0.66 -12.61
N PRO A 67 -14.14 -1.82 -12.96
CA PRO A 67 -15.48 -1.88 -13.55
C PRO A 67 -16.54 -1.23 -12.67
N LEU A 68 -17.68 -0.85 -13.28
CA LEU A 68 -18.86 -0.47 -12.51
C LEU A 68 -19.34 -1.69 -11.71
N ALA A 69 -19.64 -1.47 -10.44
CA ALA A 69 -20.00 -2.51 -9.51
C ALA A 69 -21.03 -1.98 -8.49
N PRO A 70 -21.72 -2.86 -7.77
CA PRO A 70 -22.47 -2.49 -6.56
C PRO A 70 -21.58 -1.72 -5.56
N PRO A 71 -22.17 -1.06 -4.55
CA PRO A 71 -21.40 -0.42 -3.50
C PRO A 71 -20.38 -1.39 -2.88
N PHE A 72 -19.11 -0.97 -2.78
CA PHE A 72 -18.02 -1.77 -2.24
C PHE A 72 -17.99 -1.74 -0.71
N ASP A 73 -17.67 -2.89 -0.11
CA ASP A 73 -17.14 -2.97 1.25
C ASP A 73 -15.61 -2.76 1.28
N ALA A 74 -14.99 -2.89 2.46
CA ALA A 74 -13.57 -2.66 2.62
C ALA A 74 -12.68 -3.65 1.85
N ARG A 75 -13.06 -4.94 1.78
CA ARG A 75 -12.35 -5.98 1.03
C ARG A 75 -12.36 -5.66 -0.46
N GLU A 76 -13.55 -5.42 -1.02
CA GLU A 76 -13.73 -5.09 -2.43
C GLU A 76 -13.01 -3.77 -2.78
N ALA A 77 -13.07 -2.78 -1.91
CA ALA A 77 -12.39 -1.50 -2.09
C ALA A 77 -10.85 -1.64 -2.09
N LEU A 78 -10.27 -2.54 -1.30
CA LEU A 78 -8.84 -2.87 -1.38
C LEU A 78 -8.50 -3.63 -2.66
N THR A 79 -9.29 -4.63 -3.03
CA THR A 79 -9.14 -5.45 -4.23
C THR A 79 -9.02 -4.57 -5.47
N TRP A 80 -9.93 -3.63 -5.62
CA TRP A 80 -10.05 -2.75 -6.77
C TRP A 80 -9.40 -1.38 -6.57
N SER A 81 -8.80 -1.14 -5.41
CA SER A 81 -8.16 0.14 -5.08
C SER A 81 -9.09 1.36 -5.18
N CYS A 82 -10.36 1.22 -4.80
CA CYS A 82 -11.41 2.23 -4.99
C CYS A 82 -11.09 3.54 -4.28
N ASN A 83 -10.81 4.61 -5.03
CA ASN A 83 -10.49 5.92 -4.47
C ASN A 83 -11.70 6.54 -3.76
N THR A 84 -12.91 6.38 -4.29
CA THR A 84 -14.14 6.92 -3.67
C THR A 84 -14.39 6.32 -2.29
N TYR A 85 -14.18 5.01 -2.12
CA TYR A 85 -14.28 4.35 -0.81
C TYR A 85 -13.31 4.97 0.21
N PHE A 86 -12.05 5.06 -0.17
CA PHE A 86 -11.01 5.56 0.73
C PHE A 86 -11.11 7.07 0.96
N ALA A 87 -11.65 7.85 0.03
CA ALA A 87 -12.00 9.23 0.27
C ALA A 87 -13.14 9.37 1.31
N ALA A 88 -14.14 8.47 1.29
CA ALA A 88 -15.16 8.42 2.33
C ALA A 88 -14.58 8.06 3.70
N VAL A 89 -13.66 7.09 3.77
CA VAL A 89 -12.90 6.78 5.00
C VAL A 89 -12.15 8.02 5.51
N ALA A 90 -11.44 8.74 4.62
CA ALA A 90 -10.66 9.91 5.00
C ALA A 90 -11.50 11.04 5.63
N ARG A 91 -12.77 11.19 5.22
CA ARG A 91 -13.68 12.18 5.79
C ARG A 91 -14.02 11.91 7.25
N THR A 92 -13.86 10.70 7.75
CA THR A 92 -14.12 10.33 9.13
C THR A 92 -12.93 10.55 10.06
N LEU A 93 -11.75 10.87 9.50
CA LEU A 93 -10.54 11.09 10.27
C LEU A 93 -10.62 12.38 11.11
N ARG A 94 -10.18 12.28 12.36
CA ARG A 94 -10.03 13.40 13.26
C ARG A 94 -8.75 14.20 12.95
N PRO A 95 -8.64 15.45 13.40
CA PRO A 95 -7.36 16.17 13.34
C PRO A 95 -6.25 15.38 14.03
N GLY A 96 -5.06 15.30 13.43
CA GLY A 96 -3.91 14.58 13.97
C GLY A 96 -3.99 13.05 13.90
N GLU A 97 -5.11 12.48 13.47
CA GLU A 97 -5.31 11.01 13.49
C GLU A 97 -4.49 10.29 12.43
N LEU A 98 -4.27 10.91 11.26
CA LEU A 98 -3.55 10.23 10.18
C LEU A 98 -2.10 9.93 10.56
N GLY A 99 -1.41 10.89 11.18
CA GLY A 99 -0.08 10.66 11.72
C GLY A 99 -0.06 9.61 12.82
N GLN A 100 -1.08 9.59 13.70
CA GLN A 100 -1.20 8.56 14.74
C GLN A 100 -1.40 7.15 14.15
N LEU A 101 -2.07 7.03 13.02
CA LEU A 101 -2.26 5.76 12.31
C LEU A 101 -0.97 5.29 11.61
N LEU A 102 -0.20 6.21 11.01
CA LEU A 102 0.97 5.87 10.20
C LEU A 102 2.26 5.68 11.02
N ARG A 103 2.49 6.47 12.09
CA ARG A 103 3.74 6.38 12.87
C ARG A 103 4.05 4.98 13.39
N PRO A 104 3.11 4.20 13.95
CA PRO A 104 3.39 2.86 14.47
C PRO A 104 3.74 1.83 13.39
N THR A 105 3.49 2.14 12.13
CA THR A 105 3.77 1.22 11.00
C THR A 105 5.24 1.20 10.57
N GLY A 106 6.08 2.09 11.11
CA GLY A 106 7.45 2.28 10.65
C GLY A 106 7.59 3.11 9.37
N LEU A 107 6.46 3.54 8.77
CA LEU A 107 6.48 4.27 7.49
C LEU A 107 7.12 5.66 7.57
N LEU A 108 7.05 6.31 8.73
CA LEU A 108 7.44 7.72 8.90
C LEU A 108 8.77 7.85 9.65
N GLY A 109 9.79 7.11 9.23
CA GLY A 109 11.11 7.18 9.84
C GLY A 109 12.13 6.32 9.12
N VAL A 110 13.41 6.59 9.35
CA VAL A 110 14.50 5.79 8.78
C VAL A 110 14.44 4.34 9.24
N THR A 111 14.72 3.42 8.34
CA THR A 111 14.60 1.98 8.62
C THR A 111 15.86 1.35 9.21
N GLY A 112 17.02 1.98 9.03
CA GLY A 112 18.35 1.43 9.42
C GLY A 112 18.84 0.35 8.46
N LEU A 113 18.21 0.14 7.32
CA LEU A 113 18.58 -0.89 6.33
C LEU A 113 19.68 -0.42 5.38
N ALA A 114 19.90 0.87 5.29
CA ALA A 114 20.98 1.47 4.51
C ALA A 114 21.67 2.59 5.29
N ARG A 115 22.90 2.96 4.86
CA ARG A 115 23.72 3.88 5.62
C ARG A 115 23.21 5.33 5.58
N ASP A 116 22.73 5.79 4.45
CA ASP A 116 22.35 7.19 4.19
C ASP A 116 20.88 7.25 3.70
N GLU A 117 19.95 6.93 4.59
CA GLU A 117 18.52 6.94 4.29
C GLU A 117 17.93 8.35 4.36
N ALA A 118 17.07 8.69 3.40
CA ALA A 118 16.14 9.80 3.55
C ALA A 118 15.03 9.38 4.52
N ALA A 119 14.59 10.30 5.37
CA ALA A 119 13.40 10.10 6.18
C ALA A 119 12.15 10.53 5.42
N ALA A 120 11.05 9.81 5.64
CA ALA A 120 9.76 10.16 5.05
C ALA A 120 9.37 11.62 5.33
N GLU A 121 8.84 12.26 4.31
CA GLU A 121 8.19 13.55 4.46
C GLU A 121 6.71 13.34 4.76
N PHE A 122 6.25 13.85 5.90
CA PHE A 122 4.85 13.79 6.28
C PHE A 122 4.39 15.13 6.85
N ARG A 123 3.30 15.63 6.27
CA ARG A 123 2.58 16.80 6.78
C ARG A 123 1.20 16.36 7.25
N GLU A 124 0.88 16.62 8.51
CA GLU A 124 -0.45 16.33 9.04
C GLU A 124 -1.50 17.17 8.30
N PRO A 125 -2.53 16.54 7.72
CA PRO A 125 -3.54 17.28 6.95
C PRO A 125 -4.46 18.09 7.85
N ASP A 126 -4.72 19.35 7.47
CA ASP A 126 -5.49 20.36 8.19
C ASP A 126 -6.90 20.59 7.64
N SER A 127 -7.23 20.02 6.48
CA SER A 127 -8.53 20.15 5.83
C SER A 127 -9.11 18.80 5.40
N ALA A 128 -10.39 18.78 5.06
CA ALA A 128 -11.06 17.57 4.57
C ALA A 128 -10.45 17.07 3.25
N ASP A 129 -10.09 17.98 2.35
CA ASP A 129 -9.46 17.63 1.09
C ASP A 129 -8.03 17.12 1.30
N ALA A 130 -7.25 17.79 2.15
CA ALA A 130 -5.91 17.33 2.51
C ALA A 130 -5.93 15.93 3.12
N LYS A 131 -6.88 15.60 4.00
CA LYS A 131 -7.06 14.26 4.55
C LYS A 131 -7.31 13.22 3.46
N GLN A 132 -8.15 13.55 2.47
CA GLN A 132 -8.42 12.67 1.35
C GLN A 132 -7.16 12.47 0.49
N LEU A 133 -6.47 13.55 0.11
CA LEU A 133 -5.27 13.48 -0.72
C LEU A 133 -4.14 12.71 -0.02
N THR A 134 -3.94 12.92 1.29
CA THR A 134 -2.90 12.23 2.05
C THR A 134 -3.22 10.75 2.24
N LEU A 135 -4.48 10.40 2.57
CA LEU A 135 -4.88 8.99 2.69
C LEU A 135 -4.77 8.25 1.36
N LEU A 136 -5.09 8.92 0.25
CA LEU A 136 -4.93 8.38 -1.10
C LEU A 136 -3.46 8.32 -1.56
N GLY A 137 -2.54 8.89 -0.76
CA GLY A 137 -1.11 8.90 -1.03
C GLY A 137 -0.71 9.81 -2.18
N VAL A 138 -1.47 10.86 -2.44
CA VAL A 138 -1.24 11.82 -3.54
C VAL A 138 -0.40 12.99 -3.06
N GLU A 139 -0.75 13.56 -1.91
CA GLU A 139 -0.07 14.70 -1.30
C GLU A 139 0.13 14.49 0.20
N GLY A 140 0.96 15.33 0.83
CA GLY A 140 1.17 15.35 2.27
C GLY A 140 2.03 14.21 2.82
N VAL A 141 2.43 13.24 1.97
CA VAL A 141 3.29 12.13 2.34
C VAL A 141 4.18 11.71 1.18
N ARG A 142 5.47 11.54 1.46
CA ARG A 142 6.44 10.97 0.51
C ARG A 142 7.33 10.01 1.28
N VAL A 143 7.57 8.84 0.72
CA VAL A 143 8.28 7.74 1.36
C VAL A 143 9.31 7.15 0.42
N THR A 144 10.29 6.47 1.01
CA THR A 144 11.25 5.65 0.27
C THR A 144 10.72 4.23 0.06
N PRO A 145 11.25 3.48 -0.92
CA PRO A 145 11.01 2.04 -1.05
C PRO A 145 11.32 1.22 0.20
N LEU A 146 12.33 1.61 0.98
CA LEU A 146 12.69 0.90 2.22
C LEU A 146 11.64 1.12 3.31
N GLU A 147 11.20 2.36 3.52
CA GLU A 147 10.15 2.67 4.49
C GLU A 147 8.84 1.96 4.16
N LEU A 148 8.48 1.92 2.87
CA LEU A 148 7.28 1.20 2.46
C LEU A 148 7.41 -0.31 2.67
N ALA A 149 8.58 -0.89 2.42
CA ALA A 149 8.84 -2.31 2.69
C ALA A 149 8.74 -2.62 4.20
N GLU A 150 9.31 -1.76 5.06
CA GLU A 150 9.22 -1.94 6.52
C GLU A 150 7.78 -1.79 7.03
N ALA A 151 7.01 -0.83 6.51
CA ALA A 151 5.60 -0.70 6.86
C ALA A 151 4.78 -1.94 6.51
N TYR A 152 5.09 -2.60 5.39
CA TYR A 152 4.42 -3.85 5.04
C TYR A 152 4.96 -5.06 5.80
N ARG A 153 6.22 -5.01 6.26
CA ARG A 153 6.73 -5.99 7.22
C ARG A 153 5.97 -5.88 8.55
N TRP A 154 5.79 -4.67 9.07
CA TRP A 154 4.94 -4.42 10.23
C TRP A 154 3.52 -4.98 10.01
N LEU A 155 2.89 -4.68 8.85
CA LEU A 155 1.56 -5.19 8.54
C LEU A 155 1.53 -6.73 8.52
N ALA A 156 2.53 -7.38 7.94
CA ALA A 156 2.63 -8.85 7.91
C ALA A 156 2.68 -9.44 9.32
N MET A 157 3.42 -8.82 10.23
CA MET A 157 3.50 -9.23 11.64
C MET A 157 2.17 -9.05 12.36
N GLU A 158 1.48 -7.94 12.15
CA GLU A 158 0.15 -7.68 12.72
C GLU A 158 -0.89 -8.69 12.22
N LEU A 159 -0.90 -8.99 10.90
CA LEU A 159 -1.78 -9.99 10.32
C LEU A 159 -1.52 -11.39 10.87
N ALA A 160 -0.28 -11.71 11.23
CA ALA A 160 0.09 -12.99 11.82
C ALA A 160 -0.22 -13.05 13.33
N ALA A 161 -0.05 -11.95 14.05
CA ALA A 161 -0.32 -11.87 15.48
C ALA A 161 -1.82 -11.89 15.82
N HIS A 162 -2.67 -11.34 14.93
CA HIS A 162 -4.09 -11.18 15.16
C HIS A 162 -4.94 -11.78 14.02
N PRO A 163 -4.76 -13.07 13.63
CA PRO A 163 -5.31 -13.64 12.40
C PRO A 163 -6.84 -13.62 12.34
N ASP A 164 -7.49 -13.69 13.49
CA ASP A 164 -8.95 -13.78 13.63
C ASP A 164 -9.63 -12.42 13.79
N SER A 165 -8.87 -11.32 13.88
CA SER A 165 -9.46 -9.99 13.97
C SER A 165 -10.09 -9.56 12.64
N ASP A 166 -11.19 -8.80 12.69
CA ASP A 166 -11.84 -8.24 11.50
C ASP A 166 -10.86 -7.46 10.63
N ALA A 167 -9.93 -6.73 11.25
CA ALA A 167 -8.90 -5.96 10.56
C ALA A 167 -7.96 -6.87 9.75
N ALA A 168 -7.48 -7.95 10.36
CA ALA A 168 -6.59 -8.89 9.69
C ALA A 168 -7.32 -9.65 8.58
N GLN A 169 -8.54 -10.12 8.84
CA GLN A 169 -9.33 -10.86 7.86
C GLN A 169 -9.64 -10.01 6.62
N VAL A 170 -10.14 -8.78 6.80
CA VAL A 170 -10.52 -7.92 5.68
C VAL A 170 -9.30 -7.47 4.87
N VAL A 171 -8.20 -7.08 5.54
CA VAL A 171 -6.99 -6.63 4.84
C VAL A 171 -6.30 -7.79 4.13
N ARG A 172 -6.17 -8.95 4.76
CA ARG A 172 -5.61 -10.15 4.13
C ARG A 172 -6.43 -10.57 2.90
N ALA A 173 -7.76 -10.63 3.03
CA ALA A 173 -8.65 -10.98 1.93
C ALA A 173 -8.54 -9.97 0.78
N GLY A 174 -8.61 -8.67 1.06
CA GLY A 174 -8.51 -7.63 0.03
C GLY A 174 -7.16 -7.61 -0.69
N LEU A 175 -6.03 -7.82 0.02
CA LEU A 175 -4.70 -7.91 -0.59
C LEU A 175 -4.53 -9.19 -1.42
N LYS A 176 -5.08 -10.32 -0.97
CA LYS A 176 -5.09 -11.58 -1.71
C LYS A 176 -5.88 -11.44 -3.00
N ASP A 177 -7.09 -10.92 -2.93
CA ASP A 177 -7.95 -10.70 -4.09
C ASP A 177 -7.35 -9.71 -5.07
N SER A 178 -6.73 -8.63 -4.55
CA SER A 178 -6.02 -7.65 -5.38
C SER A 178 -4.94 -8.30 -6.25
N ALA A 179 -4.19 -9.25 -5.69
CA ALA A 179 -3.14 -9.96 -6.41
C ALA A 179 -3.65 -11.17 -7.22
N SER A 180 -4.85 -11.67 -6.95
CA SER A 180 -5.42 -12.82 -7.66
C SER A 180 -6.17 -12.41 -8.93
N PHE A 181 -7.00 -11.39 -8.85
CA PHE A 181 -7.86 -10.93 -9.96
C PHE A 181 -8.11 -9.42 -9.98
N GLY A 182 -7.59 -8.68 -8.99
CA GLY A 182 -7.75 -7.24 -8.86
C GLY A 182 -6.58 -6.45 -9.45
N MET A 183 -6.32 -5.28 -8.88
CA MET A 183 -5.36 -4.30 -9.41
C MET A 183 -3.90 -4.76 -9.38
N ALA A 184 -3.54 -5.75 -8.57
CA ALA A 184 -2.18 -6.28 -8.44
C ALA A 184 -2.00 -7.67 -9.09
N GLY A 185 -2.92 -8.11 -9.94
CA GLY A 185 -2.96 -9.45 -10.54
C GLY A 185 -1.66 -9.84 -11.28
N GLN A 186 -0.94 -8.88 -11.84
CA GLN A 186 0.34 -9.12 -12.50
C GLN A 186 1.42 -9.70 -11.57
N ALA A 187 1.33 -9.45 -10.25
CA ALA A 187 2.30 -9.96 -9.29
C ALA A 187 2.21 -11.48 -9.04
N SER A 188 1.10 -12.12 -9.40
CA SER A 188 0.90 -13.57 -9.21
C SER A 188 1.16 -14.40 -10.47
N LEU A 189 1.48 -13.78 -11.61
CA LEU A 189 1.69 -14.49 -12.89
C LEU A 189 2.88 -15.45 -12.84
N GLY A 190 3.87 -15.21 -11.99
CA GLY A 190 5.02 -16.11 -11.78
C GLY A 190 4.70 -17.38 -10.98
N GLY A 191 3.43 -17.64 -10.64
CA GLY A 191 3.00 -18.83 -9.90
C GLY A 191 3.24 -18.77 -8.39
N VAL A 192 3.74 -17.67 -7.85
CA VAL A 192 3.80 -17.39 -6.40
C VAL A 192 2.60 -16.53 -6.02
N ARG A 193 1.72 -17.05 -5.16
CA ARG A 193 0.60 -16.26 -4.65
C ARG A 193 1.11 -15.23 -3.65
N VAL A 194 0.61 -14.00 -3.76
CA VAL A 194 1.04 -12.88 -2.92
C VAL A 194 -0.15 -12.16 -2.28
N LEU A 195 0.11 -11.48 -1.18
CA LEU A 195 -0.75 -10.43 -0.64
C LEU A 195 -0.19 -9.11 -1.12
N GLY A 196 -0.82 -8.45 -2.08
CA GLY A 196 -0.17 -7.35 -2.77
C GLY A 196 -1.05 -6.13 -3.03
N LYS A 197 -0.41 -4.97 -3.09
CA LYS A 197 -1.03 -3.68 -3.39
C LYS A 197 -0.20 -2.88 -4.39
N THR A 198 -0.86 -2.37 -5.41
CA THR A 198 -0.30 -1.39 -6.34
C THR A 198 -0.54 0.04 -5.87
N GLY A 199 0.35 0.93 -6.21
CA GLY A 199 0.20 2.37 -6.13
C GLY A 199 0.58 3.00 -7.47
N THR A 200 -0.11 4.06 -7.84
CA THR A 200 0.25 4.92 -8.98
C THR A 200 0.00 6.36 -8.52
N ALA A 201 0.97 7.22 -8.69
CA ALA A 201 0.85 8.63 -8.37
C ALA A 201 1.56 9.47 -9.44
N GLU A 202 1.21 10.76 -9.52
CA GLU A 202 1.87 11.69 -10.42
C GLU A 202 3.26 12.07 -9.88
N GLY A 203 4.25 12.19 -10.76
CA GLY A 203 5.58 12.66 -10.39
C GLY A 203 5.57 14.16 -10.09
N VAL A 204 6.33 14.58 -9.08
CA VAL A 204 6.39 15.98 -8.62
C VAL A 204 6.94 16.93 -9.68
N THR A 205 7.76 16.43 -10.61
CA THR A 205 8.48 17.25 -11.61
C THR A 205 8.16 16.90 -13.05
N SER A 206 7.27 15.95 -13.30
CA SER A 206 6.94 15.51 -14.65
C SER A 206 5.47 15.10 -14.74
N ASN A 207 4.84 15.31 -15.90
CA ASN A 207 3.53 14.76 -16.25
C ASN A 207 3.54 13.22 -16.38
N ARG A 208 4.54 12.55 -15.81
CA ARG A 208 4.68 11.08 -15.84
C ARG A 208 4.26 10.51 -14.50
N THR A 209 3.52 9.43 -14.55
CA THR A 209 3.18 8.66 -13.35
C THR A 209 4.38 7.83 -12.92
N HIS A 210 4.53 7.61 -11.62
CA HIS A 210 5.41 6.60 -11.07
C HIS A 210 4.59 5.46 -10.49
N GLY A 211 5.15 4.26 -10.52
CA GLY A 211 4.49 3.03 -10.14
C GLY A 211 5.08 2.41 -8.88
N TRP A 212 4.19 1.92 -8.02
CA TRP A 212 4.53 1.14 -6.84
C TRP A 212 3.87 -0.22 -6.86
N PHE A 213 4.59 -1.20 -6.43
CA PHE A 213 4.03 -2.44 -5.92
C PHE A 213 4.68 -2.77 -4.58
N VAL A 214 3.88 -3.20 -3.63
CA VAL A 214 4.39 -3.78 -2.39
C VAL A 214 3.54 -4.99 -2.02
N GLY A 215 4.19 -6.07 -1.59
CA GLY A 215 3.50 -7.31 -1.27
C GLY A 215 4.29 -8.22 -0.36
N MET A 216 3.58 -9.20 0.18
CA MET A 216 4.07 -10.23 1.09
C MET A 216 3.90 -11.59 0.44
N ALA A 217 4.93 -12.43 0.47
CA ALA A 217 4.95 -13.74 -0.17
C ALA A 217 5.56 -14.84 0.73
N PRO A 218 5.10 -16.11 0.60
CA PRO A 218 3.86 -16.55 -0.06
C PRO A 218 2.60 -16.06 0.67
N ALA A 219 1.45 -15.96 -0.02
CA ALA A 219 0.22 -15.39 0.55
C ALA A 219 -0.30 -16.15 1.77
N GLU A 220 -0.12 -17.45 1.82
CA GLU A 220 -0.62 -18.33 2.89
C GLU A 220 0.15 -18.14 4.20
N LYS A 221 1.48 -18.05 4.10
CA LYS A 221 2.40 -17.86 5.21
C LYS A 221 3.52 -16.92 4.76
N PRO A 222 3.31 -15.60 4.81
CA PRO A 222 4.30 -14.64 4.37
C PRO A 222 5.64 -14.79 5.11
N ARG A 223 6.73 -14.82 4.33
CA ARG A 223 8.10 -14.87 4.82
C ARG A 223 8.92 -13.66 4.39
N VAL A 224 8.54 -13.07 3.25
CA VAL A 224 9.24 -11.93 2.70
C VAL A 224 8.29 -10.81 2.32
N VAL A 225 8.77 -9.59 2.42
CA VAL A 225 8.17 -8.41 1.78
C VAL A 225 9.00 -8.05 0.56
N ILE A 226 8.32 -7.72 -0.53
CA ILE A 226 8.91 -7.11 -1.72
C ILE A 226 8.29 -5.75 -1.96
N ALA A 227 9.11 -4.72 -2.15
CA ALA A 227 8.70 -3.41 -2.63
C ALA A 227 9.40 -3.12 -3.95
N VAL A 228 8.65 -2.70 -4.96
CA VAL A 228 9.14 -2.28 -6.27
C VAL A 228 8.65 -0.86 -6.54
N TYR A 229 9.58 0.02 -6.86
CA TYR A 229 9.33 1.39 -7.28
C TYR A 229 9.84 1.63 -8.70
N LEU A 230 9.01 2.24 -9.52
CA LEU A 230 9.36 2.67 -10.86
C LEU A 230 9.20 4.19 -10.96
N PRO A 231 10.27 4.95 -11.23
CA PRO A 231 10.19 6.41 -11.36
C PRO A 231 9.40 6.86 -12.60
N SER A 232 9.14 5.94 -13.52
CA SER A 232 8.25 6.11 -14.67
C SER A 232 7.53 4.81 -14.94
N GLY A 233 6.19 4.81 -14.90
CA GLY A 233 5.36 3.62 -15.10
C GLY A 233 4.11 3.63 -14.23
N ARG A 234 3.46 2.50 -14.16
CA ARG A 234 2.24 2.28 -13.36
C ARG A 234 2.46 1.23 -12.30
N GLY A 235 1.58 1.18 -11.32
CA GLY A 235 1.60 0.14 -10.30
C GLY A 235 1.47 -1.28 -10.87
N THR A 236 0.79 -1.46 -11.98
CA THR A 236 0.69 -2.75 -12.70
C THR A 236 2.04 -3.21 -13.25
N ASP A 237 2.86 -2.27 -13.75
CA ASP A 237 4.19 -2.57 -14.27
C ASP A 237 5.13 -2.98 -13.13
N ALA A 238 5.05 -2.27 -11.99
CA ALA A 238 5.78 -2.64 -10.78
C ALA A 238 5.34 -4.00 -10.22
N ALA A 239 4.04 -4.34 -10.30
CA ALA A 239 3.51 -5.63 -9.90
C ALA A 239 4.03 -6.77 -10.80
N HIS A 240 4.11 -6.54 -12.11
CA HIS A 240 4.68 -7.50 -13.05
C HIS A 240 6.15 -7.83 -12.71
N ILE A 241 6.98 -6.81 -12.53
CA ILE A 241 8.39 -6.98 -12.13
C ILE A 241 8.50 -7.74 -10.80
N ALA A 242 7.65 -7.42 -9.82
CA ALA A 242 7.64 -8.15 -8.55
C ALA A 242 7.29 -9.62 -8.75
N GLY A 243 6.33 -9.94 -9.62
CA GLY A 243 5.96 -11.30 -9.98
C GLY A 243 7.12 -12.10 -10.58
N GLU A 244 7.89 -11.51 -11.51
CA GLU A 244 9.07 -12.12 -12.09
C GLU A 244 10.18 -12.38 -11.06
N ILE A 245 10.44 -11.42 -10.17
CA ILE A 245 11.42 -11.58 -9.09
C ILE A 245 11.01 -12.72 -8.17
N LEU A 246 9.74 -12.75 -7.74
CA LEU A 246 9.23 -13.78 -6.82
C LEU A 246 9.19 -15.18 -7.45
N ALA A 247 8.94 -15.28 -8.77
CA ALA A 247 8.98 -16.54 -9.50
C ALA A 247 10.36 -17.20 -9.47
N ASN A 248 11.42 -16.39 -9.45
CA ASN A 248 12.82 -16.82 -9.44
C ASN A 248 13.43 -16.86 -8.02
N ALA A 249 12.71 -16.37 -7.01
CA ALA A 249 13.18 -16.41 -5.63
C ALA A 249 13.03 -17.83 -5.04
N PRO A 250 13.92 -18.26 -4.11
CA PRO A 250 13.85 -19.59 -3.48
C PRO A 250 12.74 -19.71 -2.43
N LEU A 251 11.54 -19.20 -2.77
CA LEU A 251 10.36 -19.18 -1.89
C LEU A 251 9.51 -20.47 -1.99
N ARG A 252 9.83 -21.36 -2.93
CA ARG A 252 9.03 -22.55 -3.30
C ARG A 252 9.31 -23.79 -2.45
N ARG A 253 9.79 -23.69 -1.23
CA ARG A 253 9.88 -24.89 -0.36
C ARG A 253 9.07 -24.70 0.91
N PRO A 254 8.19 -25.67 1.23
CA PRO A 254 7.50 -25.71 2.52
C PRO A 254 8.48 -25.85 3.67
#